data_0e7ea942370e8500aa4e7d28ab938465
#
_entry.id   0e7ea942370e8500aa4e7d28ab938465
#
_cell.length_a   1.000
_cell.length_b   1.000
_cell.length_c   1.000
_cell.angle_alpha   90.00
_cell.angle_beta   90.00
_cell.angle_gamma   90.00
#
_symmetry.space_group_name_H-M   'P 1'
#
loop_
_entity.id
_entity.type
_entity.pdbx_description
1 polymer ?
#
loop_
_entity_poly.entity_id
_entity_poly.type
_entity_poly.pdbx_seq_one_letter_code
_entity_poly.pdbx_strand_id
1 'polypeptide(L)'
;MKYALIGCGRIATNHINAALANKLEIVAVCDVISDHAEALLAKHGLENTTSIKRYTDYNEMLCEEKPELVGIATESGVHAEIALKCLDAGANVIIEKPMAMSIADADRIIAKAKETGLKVSACHQNRFNVAVQEMRQALESGRFGRLSHGSINVRWSRNQDYYTQAPWRGTWAQDGGCLMNQCIHGIDLLRWMMGDEVEEVYGQTRQQFHNYLEAEDIGIAVVKFKNGAVATIEGTTNVYPQNLEETLYIFGENGTVKLGGKSCNNIDIWQFADEYEQDSSKKGMEEQTSNVYGNGHTSLYADMIAAINENRAPYVDAQAGKNALEMVLAIYKSQKEGTPVKLPLKEFASIDMIGEYT
;
A
#
# COMPACT_ATOMS: atom_id res chain seq x y z
N MET A 1 10.31 -21.07 8.87
CA MET A 1 10.82 -19.66 8.79
C MET A 1 10.32 -18.94 10.03
N LYS A 2 11.25 -18.40 10.83
CA LYS A 2 10.95 -17.61 12.02
C LYS A 2 10.42 -16.23 11.61
N TYR A 3 9.30 -15.85 12.20
CA TYR A 3 8.62 -14.59 11.92
C TYR A 3 8.43 -13.77 13.18
N ALA A 4 8.63 -12.46 13.08
CA ALA A 4 8.30 -11.49 14.11
C ALA A 4 7.46 -10.34 13.53
N LEU A 5 6.62 -9.72 14.38
CA LEU A 5 5.79 -8.57 14.03
C LEU A 5 6.16 -7.37 14.89
N ILE A 6 6.38 -6.22 14.26
CA ILE A 6 6.61 -4.92 14.91
C ILE A 6 5.42 -4.02 14.64
N GLY A 7 4.76 -3.54 15.70
CA GLY A 7 3.48 -2.83 15.64
C GLY A 7 2.31 -3.79 15.82
N CYS A 8 1.59 -3.68 16.93
CA CYS A 8 0.46 -4.53 17.31
C CYS A 8 -0.89 -3.79 17.22
N GLY A 9 -0.97 -2.79 16.35
CA GLY A 9 -2.17 -1.99 16.12
C GLY A 9 -3.26 -2.71 15.29
N ARG A 10 -4.17 -1.92 14.72
CA ARG A 10 -5.34 -2.43 13.96
C ARG A 10 -4.96 -3.40 12.84
N ILE A 11 -3.95 -3.05 12.01
CA ILE A 11 -3.58 -3.84 10.83
C ILE A 11 -2.82 -5.12 11.22
N ALA A 12 -2.22 -5.17 12.38
CA ALA A 12 -1.46 -6.32 12.89
C ALA A 12 -2.24 -7.64 12.85
N THR A 13 -3.57 -7.58 13.02
CA THR A 13 -4.47 -8.74 12.87
C THR A 13 -4.32 -9.42 11.50
N ASN A 14 -4.21 -8.62 10.42
CA ASN A 14 -4.08 -9.17 9.06
C ASN A 14 -2.70 -9.83 8.88
N HIS A 15 -1.65 -9.26 9.48
CA HIS A 15 -0.30 -9.84 9.46
C HIS A 15 -0.24 -11.17 10.22
N ILE A 16 -0.82 -11.25 11.43
CA ILE A 16 -0.88 -12.50 12.20
C ILE A 16 -1.69 -13.55 11.43
N ASN A 17 -2.87 -13.19 10.87
CA ASN A 17 -3.65 -14.12 10.06
C ASN A 17 -2.86 -14.64 8.85
N ALA A 18 -2.15 -13.77 8.15
CA ALA A 18 -1.33 -14.14 7.00
C ALA A 18 -0.15 -15.04 7.41
N ALA A 19 0.52 -14.75 8.54
CA ALA A 19 1.59 -15.55 9.08
C ALA A 19 1.11 -16.97 9.45
N LEU A 20 -0.03 -17.08 10.15
CA LEU A 20 -0.64 -18.36 10.53
C LEU A 20 -1.08 -19.16 9.29
N ALA A 21 -1.73 -18.53 8.32
CA ALA A 21 -2.19 -19.18 7.09
C ALA A 21 -1.00 -19.75 6.28
N ASN A 22 0.15 -19.06 6.30
CA ASN A 22 1.38 -19.49 5.64
C ASN A 22 2.29 -20.35 6.54
N LYS A 23 1.82 -20.76 7.72
CA LYS A 23 2.53 -21.65 8.66
C LYS A 23 3.91 -21.12 9.07
N LEU A 24 4.03 -19.79 9.21
CA LEU A 24 5.23 -19.18 9.77
C LEU A 24 5.32 -19.48 11.27
N GLU A 25 6.52 -19.68 11.78
CA GLU A 25 6.80 -19.78 13.20
C GLU A 25 6.84 -18.38 13.80
N ILE A 26 5.73 -17.94 14.41
CA ILE A 26 5.69 -16.65 15.10
C ILE A 26 6.53 -16.77 16.37
N VAL A 27 7.70 -16.13 16.40
CA VAL A 27 8.62 -16.17 17.55
C VAL A 27 8.44 -14.98 18.48
N ALA A 28 8.03 -13.82 17.94
CA ALA A 28 7.85 -12.60 18.73
C ALA A 28 6.84 -11.63 18.13
N VAL A 29 6.29 -10.79 19.01
CA VAL A 29 5.56 -9.56 18.69
C VAL A 29 6.15 -8.41 19.50
N CYS A 30 6.22 -7.22 18.91
CA CYS A 30 6.80 -6.02 19.53
C CYS A 30 5.88 -4.82 19.37
N ASP A 31 5.58 -4.13 20.46
CA ASP A 31 4.89 -2.83 20.45
C ASP A 31 5.37 -2.00 21.64
N VAL A 32 5.59 -0.71 21.45
CA VAL A 32 6.01 0.20 22.53
C VAL A 32 5.01 0.25 23.70
N ILE A 33 3.76 -0.14 23.43
CA ILE A 33 2.69 -0.32 24.42
C ILE A 33 2.46 -1.82 24.62
N SER A 34 2.95 -2.37 25.72
CA SER A 34 2.89 -3.82 26.00
C SER A 34 1.50 -4.43 25.87
N ASP A 35 0.45 -3.67 26.31
CA ASP A 35 -0.92 -4.14 26.28
C ASP A 35 -1.44 -4.40 24.87
N HIS A 36 -0.88 -3.71 23.84
CA HIS A 36 -1.24 -3.97 22.44
C HIS A 36 -0.80 -5.36 21.99
N ALA A 37 0.40 -5.79 22.39
CA ALA A 37 0.90 -7.13 22.07
C ALA A 37 0.05 -8.24 22.73
N GLU A 38 -0.32 -8.07 24.01
CA GLU A 38 -1.20 -9.00 24.70
C GLU A 38 -2.60 -9.05 24.08
N ALA A 39 -3.20 -7.91 23.78
CA ALA A 39 -4.52 -7.83 23.15
C ALA A 39 -4.53 -8.48 21.76
N LEU A 40 -3.47 -8.27 20.96
CA LEU A 40 -3.31 -8.91 19.66
C LEU A 40 -3.26 -10.43 19.78
N LEU A 41 -2.41 -10.95 20.65
CA LEU A 41 -2.27 -12.40 20.87
C LEU A 41 -3.56 -13.02 21.40
N ALA A 42 -4.23 -12.39 22.37
CA ALA A 42 -5.51 -12.84 22.90
C ALA A 42 -6.59 -12.91 21.81
N LYS A 43 -6.64 -11.94 20.93
CA LYS A 43 -7.58 -11.92 19.79
C LYS A 43 -7.42 -13.14 18.86
N HIS A 44 -6.22 -13.70 18.79
CA HIS A 44 -5.90 -14.87 17.97
C HIS A 44 -5.84 -16.18 18.76
N GLY A 45 -6.17 -16.19 20.06
CA GLY A 45 -6.07 -17.37 20.94
C GLY A 45 -4.63 -17.81 21.19
N LEU A 46 -3.67 -16.88 21.11
CA LEU A 46 -2.23 -17.12 21.25
C LEU A 46 -1.66 -16.58 22.58
N GLU A 47 -2.48 -16.04 23.45
CA GLU A 47 -2.08 -15.40 24.71
C GLU A 47 -1.31 -16.34 25.65
N ASN A 48 -1.64 -17.65 25.63
CA ASN A 48 -1.00 -18.68 26.44
C ASN A 48 0.19 -19.37 25.74
N THR A 49 0.57 -18.92 24.53
CA THR A 49 1.66 -19.51 23.78
C THR A 49 3.01 -18.97 24.27
N THR A 50 3.68 -19.73 25.14
CA THR A 50 4.94 -19.30 25.79
C THR A 50 6.13 -19.20 24.83
N SER A 51 6.03 -19.79 23.64
CA SER A 51 7.06 -19.69 22.60
C SER A 51 7.03 -18.35 21.86
N ILE A 52 5.91 -17.59 21.93
CA ILE A 52 5.84 -16.25 21.35
C ILE A 52 6.26 -15.23 22.40
N LYS A 53 7.40 -14.57 22.19
CA LYS A 53 7.92 -13.55 23.10
C LYS A 53 7.26 -12.18 22.85
N ARG A 54 7.21 -11.36 23.88
CA ARG A 54 6.67 -9.99 23.84
C ARG A 54 7.79 -9.02 24.13
N TYR A 55 7.95 -8.02 23.27
CA TYR A 55 8.98 -7.00 23.38
C TYR A 55 8.37 -5.60 23.31
N THR A 56 9.03 -4.65 23.95
CA THR A 56 8.74 -3.21 23.80
C THR A 56 9.85 -2.48 23.05
N ASP A 57 10.99 -3.13 22.84
CA ASP A 57 12.10 -2.68 22.02
C ASP A 57 12.38 -3.70 20.90
N TYR A 58 12.18 -3.27 19.66
CA TYR A 58 12.42 -4.13 18.50
C TYR A 58 13.92 -4.45 18.29
N ASN A 59 14.86 -3.63 18.77
CA ASN A 59 16.29 -3.94 18.66
C ASN A 59 16.65 -5.12 19.56
N GLU A 60 16.10 -5.16 20.77
CA GLU A 60 16.25 -6.31 21.68
C GLU A 60 15.65 -7.57 21.04
N MET A 61 14.42 -7.46 20.50
CA MET A 61 13.75 -8.56 19.79
C MET A 61 14.59 -9.10 18.63
N LEU A 62 15.12 -8.23 17.77
CA LEU A 62 15.94 -8.64 16.62
C LEU A 62 17.22 -9.34 17.06
N CYS A 63 17.86 -8.88 18.13
CA CYS A 63 19.08 -9.46 18.67
C CYS A 63 18.86 -10.85 19.26
N GLU A 64 17.79 -11.05 20.03
CA GLU A 64 17.50 -12.28 20.76
C GLU A 64 16.86 -13.36 19.88
N GLU A 65 15.82 -13.00 19.11
CA GLU A 65 15.00 -13.96 18.37
C GLU A 65 15.54 -14.27 16.98
N LYS A 66 16.29 -13.33 16.39
CA LYS A 66 16.89 -13.44 15.04
C LYS A 66 15.88 -13.95 14.01
N PRO A 67 14.76 -13.23 13.81
CA PRO A 67 13.73 -13.64 12.86
C PRO A 67 14.27 -13.60 11.43
N GLU A 68 13.82 -14.54 10.59
CA GLU A 68 14.17 -14.60 9.16
C GLU A 68 13.30 -13.62 8.33
N LEU A 69 12.09 -13.34 8.84
CA LEU A 69 11.11 -12.42 8.23
C LEU A 69 10.46 -11.58 9.32
N VAL A 70 10.38 -10.26 9.08
CA VAL A 70 9.73 -9.29 9.96
C VAL A 70 8.61 -8.59 9.22
N GLY A 71 7.41 -8.53 9.84
CA GLY A 71 6.33 -7.63 9.44
C GLY A 71 6.46 -6.30 10.19
N ILE A 72 6.37 -5.18 9.49
CA ILE A 72 6.37 -3.83 10.07
C ILE A 72 4.98 -3.22 9.87
N ALA A 73 4.26 -2.99 10.98
CA ALA A 73 2.87 -2.57 11.03
C ALA A 73 2.63 -1.42 12.02
N THR A 74 3.63 -0.56 12.17
CA THR A 74 3.64 0.64 13.01
C THR A 74 2.96 1.83 12.31
N GLU A 75 3.10 3.03 12.85
CA GLU A 75 2.83 4.28 12.15
C GLU A 75 3.83 4.52 11.01
N SER A 76 3.36 5.17 9.94
CA SER A 76 4.12 5.25 8.68
C SER A 76 5.45 5.98 8.78
N GLY A 77 5.54 6.99 9.67
CA GLY A 77 6.74 7.82 9.80
C GLY A 77 7.99 7.08 10.29
N VAL A 78 7.83 5.92 10.92
CA VAL A 78 8.97 5.11 11.45
C VAL A 78 9.25 3.86 10.62
N HIS A 79 8.47 3.58 9.57
CA HIS A 79 8.64 2.37 8.74
C HIS A 79 10.06 2.23 8.20
N ALA A 80 10.63 3.32 7.67
CA ALA A 80 11.94 3.28 7.04
C ALA A 80 13.07 2.98 8.04
N GLU A 81 13.04 3.61 9.21
CA GLU A 81 14.03 3.38 10.26
C GLU A 81 14.02 1.92 10.72
N ILE A 82 12.81 1.40 11.03
CA ILE A 82 12.64 0.02 11.49
C ILE A 82 13.08 -0.97 10.40
N ALA A 83 12.70 -0.72 9.13
CA ALA A 83 13.08 -1.58 8.01
C ALA A 83 14.60 -1.67 7.84
N LEU A 84 15.31 -0.54 7.92
CA LEU A 84 16.77 -0.51 7.85
C LEU A 84 17.43 -1.31 8.98
N LYS A 85 16.89 -1.22 10.21
CA LYS A 85 17.38 -1.99 11.36
C LYS A 85 17.12 -3.50 11.19
N CYS A 86 15.96 -3.88 10.65
CA CYS A 86 15.67 -5.28 10.36
C CYS A 86 16.64 -5.84 9.30
N LEU A 87 16.91 -5.09 8.24
CA LEU A 87 17.86 -5.47 7.20
C LEU A 87 19.30 -5.57 7.74
N ASP A 88 19.72 -4.63 8.60
CA ASP A 88 21.02 -4.70 9.29
C ASP A 88 21.14 -5.94 10.21
N ALA A 89 20.02 -6.38 10.80
CA ALA A 89 19.95 -7.60 11.64
C ALA A 89 19.86 -8.90 10.80
N GLY A 90 19.81 -8.83 9.48
CA GLY A 90 19.74 -9.99 8.60
C GLY A 90 18.34 -10.53 8.33
N ALA A 91 17.29 -9.78 8.66
CA ALA A 91 15.90 -10.17 8.45
C ALA A 91 15.33 -9.60 7.12
N ASN A 92 14.61 -10.43 6.37
CA ASN A 92 13.76 -9.98 5.28
C ASN A 92 12.56 -9.21 5.84
N VAL A 93 11.94 -8.30 5.04
CA VAL A 93 10.95 -7.38 5.58
C VAL A 93 9.69 -7.30 4.72
N ILE A 94 8.53 -7.34 5.35
CA ILE A 94 7.25 -6.89 4.78
C ILE A 94 6.90 -5.58 5.50
N ILE A 95 6.79 -4.49 4.74
CA ILE A 95 6.55 -3.14 5.28
C ILE A 95 5.13 -2.70 4.91
N GLU A 96 4.34 -2.28 5.91
CA GLU A 96 3.05 -1.63 5.64
C GLU A 96 3.23 -0.36 4.79
N LYS A 97 2.16 -0.03 4.11
CA LYS A 97 2.13 1.17 3.25
C LYS A 97 1.84 2.45 4.07
N PRO A 98 2.38 3.57 3.63
CA PRO A 98 3.46 3.72 2.66
C PRO A 98 4.77 3.14 3.21
N MET A 99 5.62 2.60 2.33
CA MET A 99 6.89 2.00 2.80
C MET A 99 7.84 3.00 3.46
N ALA A 100 7.68 4.28 3.16
CA ALA A 100 8.43 5.42 3.70
C ALA A 100 7.61 6.71 3.52
N MET A 101 8.09 7.83 4.09
CA MET A 101 7.45 9.14 3.96
C MET A 101 8.29 10.11 3.09
N SER A 102 9.43 9.65 2.57
CA SER A 102 10.32 10.42 1.68
C SER A 102 10.94 9.56 0.58
N ILE A 103 11.30 10.21 -0.54
CA ILE A 103 12.06 9.55 -1.62
C ILE A 103 13.41 9.06 -1.10
N ALA A 104 14.10 9.86 -0.29
CA ALA A 104 15.39 9.52 0.26
C ALA A 104 15.35 8.25 1.13
N ASP A 105 14.34 8.09 1.98
CA ASP A 105 14.19 6.90 2.82
C ASP A 105 13.82 5.66 2.00
N ALA A 106 12.96 5.80 0.99
CA ALA A 106 12.66 4.71 0.08
C ALA A 106 13.92 4.24 -0.66
N ASP A 107 14.75 5.16 -1.11
CA ASP A 107 16.05 4.85 -1.77
C ASP A 107 17.02 4.16 -0.82
N ARG A 108 17.08 4.57 0.45
CA ARG A 108 17.89 3.91 1.48
C ARG A 108 17.47 2.47 1.71
N ILE A 109 16.16 2.20 1.78
CA ILE A 109 15.64 0.83 1.92
C ILE A 109 16.03 -0.03 0.71
N ILE A 110 15.83 0.49 -0.51
CA ILE A 110 16.19 -0.22 -1.76
C ILE A 110 17.69 -0.50 -1.81
N ALA A 111 18.52 0.49 -1.49
CA ALA A 111 19.97 0.34 -1.48
C ALA A 111 20.42 -0.71 -0.45
N LYS A 112 19.85 -0.68 0.77
CA LYS A 112 20.16 -1.63 1.83
C LYS A 112 19.72 -3.05 1.47
N ALA A 113 18.53 -3.24 0.90
CA ALA A 113 18.06 -4.53 0.42
C ALA A 113 19.00 -5.12 -0.64
N LYS A 114 19.48 -4.27 -1.56
CA LYS A 114 20.47 -4.67 -2.59
C LYS A 114 21.82 -5.03 -1.98
N GLU A 115 22.31 -4.25 -1.01
CA GLU A 115 23.58 -4.47 -0.30
C GLU A 115 23.59 -5.81 0.43
N THR A 116 22.50 -6.10 1.17
CA THR A 116 22.38 -7.31 2.00
C THR A 116 21.91 -8.53 1.22
N GLY A 117 21.34 -8.38 0.03
CA GLY A 117 20.68 -9.45 -0.73
C GLY A 117 19.33 -9.89 -0.16
N LEU A 118 18.87 -9.23 0.91
CA LEU A 118 17.60 -9.52 1.57
C LEU A 118 16.42 -9.00 0.76
N LYS A 119 15.25 -9.60 0.98
CA LYS A 119 14.02 -9.26 0.28
C LYS A 119 13.21 -8.25 1.08
N VAL A 120 12.66 -7.26 0.38
CA VAL A 120 11.72 -6.29 0.94
C VAL A 120 10.46 -6.29 0.09
N SER A 121 9.31 -6.45 0.75
CA SER A 121 7.99 -6.33 0.12
C SER A 121 7.23 -5.17 0.74
N ALA A 122 6.70 -4.28 -0.10
CA ALA A 122 5.77 -3.25 0.33
C ALA A 122 4.34 -3.81 0.34
N CYS A 123 3.54 -3.46 1.37
CA CYS A 123 2.23 -4.04 1.56
C CYS A 123 1.16 -3.39 0.66
N HIS A 124 1.30 -3.54 -0.67
CA HIS A 124 0.24 -3.23 -1.64
C HIS A 124 -0.54 -4.51 -1.99
N GLN A 125 -1.18 -5.07 -0.97
CA GLN A 125 -1.89 -6.35 -1.03
C GLN A 125 -3.07 -6.35 -2.02
N ASN A 126 -3.61 -5.18 -2.41
CA ASN A 126 -4.68 -5.08 -3.41
C ASN A 126 -4.25 -5.62 -4.78
N ARG A 127 -2.94 -5.65 -5.08
CA ARG A 127 -2.44 -6.32 -6.30
C ARG A 127 -2.77 -7.80 -6.36
N PHE A 128 -3.05 -8.44 -5.21
CA PHE A 128 -3.42 -9.86 -5.12
C PHE A 128 -4.94 -10.12 -5.12
N ASN A 129 -5.77 -9.08 -5.18
CA ASN A 129 -7.22 -9.25 -5.33
C ASN A 129 -7.51 -9.96 -6.67
N VAL A 130 -8.44 -10.91 -6.66
CA VAL A 130 -8.74 -11.73 -7.85
C VAL A 130 -9.14 -10.86 -9.04
N ALA A 131 -10.02 -9.88 -8.84
CA ALA A 131 -10.44 -8.95 -9.90
C ALA A 131 -9.25 -8.15 -10.50
N VAL A 132 -8.31 -7.75 -9.64
CA VAL A 132 -7.09 -7.03 -10.04
C VAL A 132 -6.16 -7.93 -10.86
N GLN A 133 -5.98 -9.18 -10.43
CA GLN A 133 -5.15 -10.16 -11.14
C GLN A 133 -5.73 -10.51 -12.53
N GLU A 134 -7.04 -10.63 -12.64
CA GLU A 134 -7.70 -10.85 -13.93
C GLU A 134 -7.47 -9.69 -14.91
N MET A 135 -7.63 -8.44 -14.43
CA MET A 135 -7.33 -7.24 -15.24
C MET A 135 -5.85 -7.23 -15.65
N ARG A 136 -4.94 -7.56 -14.73
CA ARG A 136 -3.50 -7.60 -15.00
C ARG A 136 -3.16 -8.65 -16.05
N GLN A 137 -3.73 -9.84 -15.96
CA GLN A 137 -3.53 -10.90 -16.94
C GLN A 137 -4.02 -10.49 -18.34
N ALA A 138 -5.19 -9.83 -18.44
CA ALA A 138 -5.68 -9.30 -19.70
C ALA A 138 -4.76 -8.23 -20.29
N LEU A 139 -4.15 -7.40 -19.43
CA LEU A 139 -3.17 -6.41 -19.85
C LEU A 139 -1.89 -7.06 -20.37
N GLU A 140 -1.31 -8.00 -19.62
CA GLU A 140 -0.06 -8.70 -19.97
C GLU A 140 -0.21 -9.56 -21.23
N SER A 141 -1.39 -10.12 -21.48
CA SER A 141 -1.71 -10.84 -22.71
C SER A 141 -1.99 -9.93 -23.93
N GLY A 142 -1.93 -8.60 -23.74
CA GLY A 142 -2.07 -7.62 -24.82
C GLY A 142 -3.51 -7.34 -25.26
N ARG A 143 -4.52 -7.85 -24.56
CA ARG A 143 -5.94 -7.73 -24.96
C ARG A 143 -6.43 -6.28 -25.05
N PHE A 144 -5.85 -5.37 -24.25
CA PHE A 144 -6.21 -3.95 -24.33
C PHE A 144 -5.73 -3.25 -25.60
N GLY A 145 -4.72 -3.79 -26.32
CA GLY A 145 -4.02 -3.05 -27.35
C GLY A 145 -3.24 -1.87 -26.73
N ARG A 146 -3.14 -0.75 -27.45
CA ARG A 146 -2.52 0.46 -26.89
C ARG A 146 -3.44 1.07 -25.83
N LEU A 147 -2.86 1.39 -24.66
CA LEU A 147 -3.59 2.09 -23.62
C LEU A 147 -3.85 3.54 -24.02
N SER A 148 -5.09 3.98 -23.87
CA SER A 148 -5.53 5.37 -24.10
C SER A 148 -5.48 6.16 -22.80
N HIS A 149 -6.27 5.75 -21.82
CA HIS A 149 -6.36 6.44 -20.54
C HIS A 149 -6.83 5.50 -19.43
N GLY A 150 -6.74 5.99 -18.18
CA GLY A 150 -7.25 5.29 -17.01
C GLY A 150 -7.73 6.27 -15.94
N SER A 151 -8.44 5.76 -14.95
CA SER A 151 -8.78 6.55 -13.76
C SER A 151 -8.88 5.71 -12.51
N ILE A 152 -8.45 6.28 -11.39
CA ILE A 152 -8.69 5.72 -10.06
C ILE A 152 -9.49 6.74 -9.25
N ASN A 153 -10.56 6.26 -8.61
CA ASN A 153 -11.38 7.07 -7.73
C ASN A 153 -11.51 6.36 -6.39
N VAL A 154 -11.02 6.99 -5.34
CA VAL A 154 -11.16 6.53 -3.95
C VAL A 154 -12.04 7.52 -3.21
N ARG A 155 -13.32 7.20 -3.07
CA ARG A 155 -14.34 8.05 -2.48
C ARG A 155 -14.79 7.46 -1.16
N TRP A 156 -14.02 7.76 -0.12
CA TRP A 156 -14.22 7.20 1.21
C TRP A 156 -14.70 8.25 2.21
N SER A 157 -15.15 7.76 3.34
CA SER A 157 -15.59 8.57 4.48
C SER A 157 -14.67 8.31 5.67
N ARG A 158 -14.15 9.38 6.24
CA ARG A 158 -13.53 9.35 7.57
C ARG A 158 -14.08 10.52 8.37
N ASN A 159 -14.47 10.25 9.58
CA ASN A 159 -14.95 11.27 10.52
C ASN A 159 -13.85 11.59 11.56
N GLN A 160 -14.14 12.54 12.43
CA GLN A 160 -13.22 12.94 13.49
C GLN A 160 -12.85 11.76 14.41
N ASP A 161 -13.80 10.87 14.71
CA ASP A 161 -13.55 9.71 15.58
C ASP A 161 -12.48 8.77 15.02
N TYR A 162 -12.39 8.67 13.66
CA TYR A 162 -11.32 7.91 13.03
C TYR A 162 -9.93 8.53 13.30
N TYR A 163 -9.83 9.84 13.21
CA TYR A 163 -8.54 10.53 13.36
C TYR A 163 -8.10 10.63 14.82
N THR A 164 -9.04 10.78 15.76
CA THR A 164 -8.74 10.86 17.20
C THR A 164 -8.32 9.53 17.83
N GLN A 165 -8.40 8.41 17.11
CA GLN A 165 -7.94 7.10 17.60
C GLN A 165 -6.42 7.04 17.86
N ALA A 166 -5.64 7.89 17.20
CA ALA A 166 -4.20 7.97 17.44
C ALA A 166 -3.67 9.36 17.03
N PRO A 167 -2.77 9.95 17.82
CA PRO A 167 -2.31 11.34 17.64
C PRO A 167 -1.48 11.54 16.35
N TRP A 168 -0.95 10.48 15.77
CA TRP A 168 -0.17 10.52 14.54
C TRP A 168 -1.01 10.67 13.27
N ARG A 169 -2.33 10.35 13.35
CA ARG A 169 -3.21 10.37 12.17
C ARG A 169 -3.41 11.77 11.63
N GLY A 170 -3.30 11.91 10.32
CA GLY A 170 -3.46 13.18 9.61
C GLY A 170 -2.33 14.19 9.84
N THR A 171 -1.20 13.76 10.43
CA THR A 171 0.03 14.56 10.52
C THR A 171 0.93 14.30 9.31
N TRP A 172 1.63 15.32 8.82
CA TRP A 172 2.56 15.15 7.69
C TRP A 172 3.73 14.22 8.00
N ALA A 173 4.20 14.24 9.25
CA ALA A 173 5.37 13.46 9.64
C ALA A 173 5.11 11.96 9.77
N GLN A 174 3.89 11.56 10.18
CA GLN A 174 3.62 10.18 10.59
C GLN A 174 2.59 9.44 9.73
N ASP A 175 1.73 10.16 9.00
CA ASP A 175 0.59 9.59 8.27
C ASP A 175 0.50 10.08 6.82
N GLY A 176 0.78 11.37 6.60
CA GLY A 176 0.36 12.08 5.41
C GLY A 176 -1.15 12.34 5.41
N GLY A 177 -1.71 12.71 4.26
CA GLY A 177 -3.13 12.94 4.09
C GLY A 177 -3.88 11.73 3.53
N CYS A 178 -5.08 12.00 3.00
CA CYS A 178 -5.93 10.95 2.45
C CYS A 178 -5.29 10.22 1.26
N LEU A 179 -4.51 10.92 0.42
CA LEU A 179 -3.82 10.30 -0.71
C LEU A 179 -2.77 9.30 -0.23
N MET A 180 -1.99 9.67 0.81
CA MET A 180 -0.92 8.83 1.34
C MET A 180 -1.46 7.64 2.13
N ASN A 181 -2.45 7.84 2.99
CA ASN A 181 -2.94 6.78 3.87
C ASN A 181 -4.04 5.94 3.22
N GLN A 182 -5.12 6.56 2.71
CA GLN A 182 -6.29 5.84 2.22
C GLN A 182 -6.18 5.46 0.75
N CYS A 183 -5.65 6.36 -0.10
CA CYS A 183 -5.76 6.20 -1.55
C CYS A 183 -4.54 5.54 -2.21
N ILE A 184 -3.43 5.39 -1.49
CA ILE A 184 -2.15 4.91 -2.07
C ILE A 184 -2.26 3.52 -2.72
N HIS A 185 -3.15 2.63 -2.23
CA HIS A 185 -3.40 1.33 -2.88
C HIS A 185 -3.98 1.48 -4.27
N GLY A 186 -4.99 2.32 -4.42
CA GLY A 186 -5.59 2.60 -5.73
C GLY A 186 -4.62 3.33 -6.66
N ILE A 187 -3.84 4.27 -6.14
CA ILE A 187 -2.79 4.98 -6.88
C ILE A 187 -1.71 4.01 -7.37
N ASP A 188 -1.30 3.07 -6.53
CA ASP A 188 -0.40 1.97 -6.91
C ASP A 188 -0.98 1.13 -8.05
N LEU A 189 -2.23 0.70 -7.93
CA LEU A 189 -2.90 -0.09 -8.96
C LEU A 189 -2.97 0.66 -10.30
N LEU A 190 -3.34 1.94 -10.29
CA LEU A 190 -3.39 2.75 -11.50
C LEU A 190 -2.01 2.82 -12.18
N ARG A 191 -0.96 3.18 -11.44
CA ARG A 191 0.39 3.29 -11.97
C ARG A 191 0.84 1.96 -12.57
N TRP A 192 0.67 0.88 -11.83
CA TRP A 192 1.08 -0.46 -12.24
C TRP A 192 0.35 -0.97 -13.49
N MET A 193 -0.96 -0.67 -13.63
CA MET A 193 -1.75 -1.04 -14.81
C MET A 193 -1.44 -0.19 -16.03
N MET A 194 -1.14 1.10 -15.84
CA MET A 194 -0.90 2.04 -16.94
C MET A 194 0.51 1.98 -17.53
N GLY A 195 1.43 1.16 -16.95
CA GLY A 195 2.75 0.92 -17.51
C GLY A 195 3.93 1.42 -16.70
N ASP A 196 3.70 1.87 -15.44
CA ASP A 196 4.71 2.18 -14.41
C ASP A 196 5.64 3.39 -14.71
N GLU A 197 5.93 3.71 -15.97
CA GLU A 197 6.76 4.83 -16.36
C GLU A 197 5.94 6.13 -16.51
N VAL A 198 5.91 6.90 -15.43
CA VAL A 198 5.25 8.21 -15.40
C VAL A 198 6.19 9.28 -15.95
N GLU A 199 5.68 10.15 -16.81
CA GLU A 199 6.40 11.31 -17.35
C GLU A 199 6.20 12.55 -16.47
N GLU A 200 4.93 12.85 -16.11
CA GLU A 200 4.55 14.09 -15.45
C GLU A 200 3.25 13.94 -14.66
N VAL A 201 3.16 14.64 -13.54
CA VAL A 201 1.97 14.70 -12.69
C VAL A 201 1.61 16.17 -12.43
N TYR A 202 0.33 16.53 -12.58
CA TYR A 202 -0.24 17.79 -12.11
C TYR A 202 -1.39 17.50 -11.15
N GLY A 203 -1.32 18.04 -9.94
CA GLY A 203 -2.32 17.77 -8.91
C GLY A 203 -2.65 18.98 -8.05
N GLN A 204 -3.84 18.92 -7.46
CA GLN A 204 -4.35 19.87 -6.47
C GLN A 204 -4.87 19.10 -5.28
N THR A 205 -4.51 19.54 -4.09
CA THR A 205 -4.98 18.98 -2.83
C THR A 205 -5.55 20.07 -1.93
N ARG A 206 -6.47 19.71 -1.04
CA ARG A 206 -7.10 20.64 -0.11
C ARG A 206 -7.39 19.95 1.22
N GLN A 207 -7.38 20.76 2.27
CA GLN A 207 -7.99 20.44 3.55
C GLN A 207 -9.36 21.15 3.57
N GLN A 208 -10.42 20.42 3.24
CA GLN A 208 -11.71 21.05 2.96
C GLN A 208 -12.67 20.95 4.15
N PHE A 209 -12.74 19.80 4.82
CA PHE A 209 -13.68 19.55 5.92
C PHE A 209 -13.00 19.16 7.22
N HIS A 210 -11.81 18.56 7.17
CA HIS A 210 -11.11 18.06 8.35
C HIS A 210 -10.05 19.04 8.83
N ASN A 211 -10.46 20.27 9.18
CA ASN A 211 -9.59 21.36 9.62
C ASN A 211 -8.80 21.09 10.93
N TYR A 212 -9.03 19.94 11.55
CA TYR A 212 -8.28 19.44 12.70
C TYR A 212 -7.09 18.56 12.33
N LEU A 213 -6.84 18.33 11.03
CA LEU A 213 -5.66 17.64 10.52
C LEU A 213 -4.58 18.65 10.11
N GLU A 214 -3.35 18.18 9.92
CA GLU A 214 -2.31 18.96 9.22
C GLU A 214 -2.37 18.76 7.72
N ALA A 215 -2.76 17.56 7.28
CA ALA A 215 -2.69 17.11 5.90
C ALA A 215 -4.03 17.23 5.16
N GLU A 216 -4.02 16.94 3.86
CA GLU A 216 -5.18 17.03 2.98
C GLU A 216 -6.23 15.93 3.27
N ASP A 217 -7.46 16.25 2.94
CA ASP A 217 -8.60 15.34 2.97
C ASP A 217 -9.21 15.06 1.57
N ILE A 218 -8.69 15.76 0.55
CA ILE A 218 -9.01 15.55 -0.86
C ILE A 218 -7.82 15.89 -1.76
N GLY A 219 -7.63 15.09 -2.80
CA GLY A 219 -6.68 15.36 -3.88
C GLY A 219 -7.20 14.88 -5.22
N ILE A 220 -6.93 15.69 -6.26
CA ILE A 220 -7.26 15.38 -7.65
C ILE A 220 -6.01 15.62 -8.49
N ALA A 221 -5.69 14.68 -9.40
CA ALA A 221 -4.53 14.81 -10.27
C ALA A 221 -4.76 14.29 -11.68
N VAL A 222 -3.95 14.81 -12.61
CA VAL A 222 -3.77 14.29 -13.97
C VAL A 222 -2.34 13.74 -14.07
N VAL A 223 -2.22 12.55 -14.64
CA VAL A 223 -0.97 11.82 -14.82
C VAL A 223 -0.72 11.59 -16.31
N LYS A 224 0.52 11.78 -16.73
CA LYS A 224 0.99 11.53 -18.08
C LYS A 224 2.03 10.43 -18.07
N PHE A 225 1.85 9.41 -18.89
CA PHE A 225 2.74 8.26 -18.97
C PHE A 225 3.63 8.35 -20.23
N LYS A 226 4.84 7.78 -20.16
CA LYS A 226 5.78 7.78 -21.28
C LYS A 226 5.29 6.99 -22.50
N ASN A 227 4.36 6.04 -22.30
CA ASN A 227 3.72 5.32 -23.39
C ASN A 227 2.66 6.15 -24.14
N GLY A 228 2.45 7.41 -23.77
CA GLY A 228 1.50 8.34 -24.34
C GLY A 228 0.10 8.30 -23.73
N ALA A 229 -0.19 7.36 -22.83
CA ALA A 229 -1.46 7.33 -22.12
C ALA A 229 -1.54 8.43 -21.04
N VAL A 230 -2.77 8.77 -20.63
CA VAL A 230 -3.03 9.70 -19.54
C VAL A 230 -3.94 9.09 -18.50
N ALA A 231 -3.92 9.59 -17.26
CA ALA A 231 -4.85 9.12 -16.25
C ALA A 231 -5.30 10.22 -15.30
N THR A 232 -6.40 9.97 -14.61
CA THR A 232 -6.89 10.82 -13.52
C THR A 232 -6.88 10.06 -12.19
N ILE A 233 -6.60 10.81 -11.14
CA ILE A 233 -6.67 10.34 -9.75
C ILE A 233 -7.65 11.25 -9.01
N GLU A 234 -8.64 10.68 -8.33
CA GLU A 234 -9.49 11.35 -7.36
C GLU A 234 -9.42 10.57 -6.06
N GLY A 235 -8.97 11.21 -4.99
CA GLY A 235 -8.88 10.61 -3.67
C GLY A 235 -9.45 11.53 -2.61
N THR A 236 -10.39 11.03 -1.79
CA THR A 236 -10.99 11.83 -0.73
C THR A 236 -11.48 10.99 0.44
N THR A 237 -11.50 11.61 1.62
CA THR A 237 -12.16 11.09 2.83
C THR A 237 -13.44 11.87 3.19
N ASN A 238 -13.90 12.77 2.32
CA ASN A 238 -15.00 13.71 2.54
C ASN A 238 -16.39 13.19 2.15
N VAL A 239 -16.53 11.89 1.84
CA VAL A 239 -17.81 11.31 1.44
C VAL A 239 -18.70 11.07 2.66
N TYR A 240 -19.96 11.45 2.57
CA TYR A 240 -20.97 11.23 3.62
C TYR A 240 -22.02 10.21 3.16
N PRO A 241 -22.52 9.33 4.01
CA PRO A 241 -22.12 9.11 5.41
C PRO A 241 -21.07 7.99 5.60
N GLN A 242 -20.67 7.31 4.53
CA GLN A 242 -19.79 6.12 4.56
C GLN A 242 -18.98 5.99 3.26
N ASN A 243 -18.01 5.06 3.24
CA ASN A 243 -17.26 4.75 2.03
C ASN A 243 -18.22 4.43 0.88
N LEU A 244 -18.06 5.15 -0.23
CA LEU A 244 -18.86 4.95 -1.43
C LEU A 244 -18.23 3.88 -2.33
N GLU A 245 -17.01 4.12 -2.81
CA GLU A 245 -16.36 3.25 -3.79
C GLU A 245 -14.83 3.40 -3.79
N GLU A 246 -14.17 2.38 -4.31
CA GLU A 246 -12.83 2.44 -4.89
C GLU A 246 -12.91 1.81 -6.28
N THR A 247 -12.72 2.60 -7.33
CA THR A 247 -12.95 2.17 -8.72
C THR A 247 -11.75 2.48 -9.59
N LEU A 248 -11.30 1.47 -10.35
CA LEU A 248 -10.23 1.58 -11.33
C LEU A 248 -10.77 1.30 -12.74
N TYR A 249 -10.57 2.25 -13.66
CA TYR A 249 -10.89 2.09 -15.06
C TYR A 249 -9.62 2.06 -15.89
N ILE A 250 -9.54 1.13 -16.84
CA ILE A 250 -8.50 1.07 -17.86
C ILE A 250 -9.17 0.98 -19.23
N PHE A 251 -8.76 1.88 -20.13
CA PHE A 251 -9.26 1.98 -21.49
C PHE A 251 -8.10 1.78 -22.46
N GLY A 252 -8.22 0.77 -23.28
CA GLY A 252 -7.32 0.48 -24.41
C GLY A 252 -8.03 0.54 -25.75
N GLU A 253 -7.28 0.40 -26.81
CA GLU A 253 -7.78 0.38 -28.20
C GLU A 253 -8.80 -0.76 -28.42
N ASN A 254 -8.59 -1.89 -27.76
CA ASN A 254 -9.37 -3.12 -27.96
C ASN A 254 -10.05 -3.61 -26.67
N GLY A 255 -9.98 -2.86 -25.56
CA GLY A 255 -10.54 -3.33 -24.30
C GLY A 255 -10.90 -2.19 -23.33
N THR A 256 -11.96 -2.44 -22.57
CA THR A 256 -12.41 -1.58 -21.47
C THR A 256 -12.74 -2.45 -20.28
N VAL A 257 -12.06 -2.19 -19.14
CA VAL A 257 -12.33 -2.89 -17.88
C VAL A 257 -12.56 -1.85 -16.78
N LYS A 258 -13.57 -2.09 -15.95
CA LYS A 258 -13.82 -1.38 -14.70
C LYS A 258 -13.77 -2.36 -13.55
N LEU A 259 -12.88 -2.11 -12.62
CA LEU A 259 -12.96 -2.67 -11.27
C LEU A 259 -13.76 -1.75 -10.37
N GLY A 260 -14.54 -2.32 -9.48
CA GLY A 260 -15.42 -1.59 -8.57
C GLY A 260 -15.39 -2.14 -7.16
N GLY A 261 -16.45 -1.84 -6.40
CA GLY A 261 -16.55 -2.19 -5.00
C GLY A 261 -15.90 -1.17 -4.07
N LYS A 262 -15.54 -1.61 -2.86
CA LYS A 262 -14.92 -0.75 -1.83
C LYS A 262 -13.39 -0.82 -1.81
N SER A 263 -12.79 -1.72 -2.61
CA SER A 263 -11.35 -1.97 -2.66
C SER A 263 -10.91 -2.60 -3.99
N CYS A 264 -11.52 -2.21 -5.11
CA CYS A 264 -11.28 -2.80 -6.44
C CYS A 264 -11.43 -4.35 -6.43
N ASN A 265 -12.41 -4.84 -5.70
CA ASN A 265 -12.63 -6.29 -5.49
C ASN A 265 -13.73 -6.89 -6.38
N ASN A 266 -14.36 -6.07 -7.25
CA ASN A 266 -15.38 -6.50 -8.21
C ASN A 266 -14.93 -6.19 -9.63
N ILE A 267 -15.43 -6.97 -10.62
CA ILE A 267 -15.36 -6.64 -12.04
C ILE A 267 -16.74 -6.15 -12.49
N ASP A 268 -16.90 -4.83 -12.63
CA ASP A 268 -18.16 -4.22 -13.04
C ASP A 268 -18.31 -4.22 -14.58
N ILE A 269 -17.20 -3.97 -15.32
CA ILE A 269 -17.15 -3.95 -16.79
C ILE A 269 -15.98 -4.81 -17.24
N TRP A 270 -16.25 -5.68 -18.21
CA TRP A 270 -15.26 -6.53 -18.87
C TRP A 270 -15.63 -6.61 -20.35
N GLN A 271 -14.98 -5.84 -21.20
CA GLN A 271 -15.29 -5.72 -22.61
C GLN A 271 -14.01 -5.69 -23.45
N PHE A 272 -13.89 -6.60 -24.39
CA PHE A 272 -12.77 -6.70 -25.32
C PHE A 272 -13.29 -6.95 -26.75
N ALA A 273 -12.48 -6.54 -27.74
CA ALA A 273 -12.78 -6.78 -29.16
C ALA A 273 -12.70 -8.28 -29.51
N ASP A 274 -11.80 -9.02 -28.82
CA ASP A 274 -11.72 -10.47 -28.85
C ASP A 274 -12.57 -11.06 -27.71
N GLU A 275 -13.58 -11.81 -28.02
CA GLU A 275 -14.42 -12.48 -27.03
C GLU A 275 -13.91 -13.90 -26.76
N TYR A 276 -13.65 -14.22 -25.48
CA TYR A 276 -13.34 -15.57 -25.04
C TYR A 276 -14.53 -16.13 -24.25
N GLU A 277 -14.75 -17.44 -24.33
CA GLU A 277 -15.84 -18.13 -23.62
C GLU A 277 -15.83 -17.80 -22.12
N GLN A 278 -14.65 -17.69 -21.55
CA GLN A 278 -14.47 -17.37 -20.12
C GLN A 278 -14.83 -15.93 -19.73
N ASP A 279 -14.97 -15.00 -20.68
CA ASP A 279 -15.26 -13.59 -20.40
C ASP A 279 -16.65 -13.41 -19.78
N SER A 280 -17.60 -14.30 -20.13
CA SER A 280 -18.94 -14.26 -19.55
C SER A 280 -18.95 -14.46 -18.04
N SER A 281 -17.97 -15.17 -17.48
CA SER A 281 -17.83 -15.42 -16.04
C SER A 281 -17.09 -14.30 -15.30
N LYS A 282 -16.42 -13.37 -16.00
CA LYS A 282 -15.65 -12.29 -15.38
C LYS A 282 -16.55 -11.15 -14.95
N LYS A 283 -17.52 -10.75 -15.77
CA LYS A 283 -18.44 -9.66 -15.44
C LYS A 283 -19.31 -10.03 -14.24
N GLY A 284 -19.31 -9.14 -13.22
CA GLY A 284 -20.04 -9.38 -11.97
C GLY A 284 -19.29 -10.29 -10.98
N MET A 285 -18.06 -10.67 -11.28
CA MET A 285 -17.21 -11.37 -10.31
C MET A 285 -16.99 -10.45 -9.10
N GLU A 286 -17.26 -10.97 -7.91
CA GLU A 286 -17.07 -10.27 -6.65
C GLU A 286 -16.30 -11.16 -5.69
N GLU A 287 -15.19 -10.65 -5.17
CA GLU A 287 -14.48 -11.29 -4.07
C GLU A 287 -15.08 -10.86 -2.74
N GLN A 288 -15.61 -11.81 -1.98
CA GLN A 288 -16.16 -11.54 -0.65
C GLN A 288 -15.04 -11.18 0.30
N THR A 289 -15.10 -9.99 0.87
CA THR A 289 -14.12 -9.48 1.82
C THR A 289 -14.79 -9.03 3.11
N SER A 290 -14.17 -9.32 4.24
CA SER A 290 -14.70 -8.91 5.56
C SER A 290 -14.48 -7.41 5.86
N ASN A 291 -13.55 -6.78 5.14
CA ASN A 291 -13.17 -5.38 5.33
C ASN A 291 -12.52 -4.80 4.06
N VAL A 292 -12.19 -3.52 4.08
CA VAL A 292 -11.55 -2.81 2.95
C VAL A 292 -10.12 -3.25 2.62
N TYR A 293 -9.50 -4.07 3.45
CA TYR A 293 -8.14 -4.57 3.19
C TYR A 293 -8.13 -5.82 2.30
N GLY A 294 -9.30 -6.43 2.02
CA GLY A 294 -9.39 -7.64 1.22
C GLY A 294 -8.69 -8.86 1.84
N ASN A 295 -8.40 -9.86 1.02
CA ASN A 295 -7.72 -11.10 1.42
C ASN A 295 -6.24 -11.13 0.99
N GLY A 296 -5.74 -10.08 0.36
CA GLY A 296 -4.45 -10.04 -0.32
C GLY A 296 -3.22 -10.22 0.58
N HIS A 297 -3.32 -9.96 1.90
CA HIS A 297 -2.17 -10.16 2.81
C HIS A 297 -1.66 -11.59 2.81
N THR A 298 -2.56 -12.59 2.84
CA THR A 298 -2.17 -14.01 2.83
C THR A 298 -1.37 -14.37 1.58
N SER A 299 -1.80 -13.90 0.41
CA SER A 299 -1.13 -14.12 -0.86
C SER A 299 0.20 -13.35 -0.95
N LEU A 300 0.28 -12.13 -0.42
CA LEU A 300 1.50 -11.35 -0.36
C LEU A 300 2.56 -12.06 0.50
N TYR A 301 2.17 -12.64 1.64
CA TYR A 301 3.06 -13.43 2.48
C TYR A 301 3.53 -14.71 1.79
N ALA A 302 2.63 -15.41 1.09
CA ALA A 302 2.98 -16.59 0.31
C ALA A 302 4.02 -16.27 -0.77
N ASP A 303 3.83 -15.17 -1.50
CA ASP A 303 4.78 -14.69 -2.51
C ASP A 303 6.14 -14.31 -1.89
N MET A 304 6.13 -13.60 -0.75
CA MET A 304 7.36 -13.21 -0.06
C MET A 304 8.17 -14.43 0.39
N ILE A 305 7.50 -15.45 0.96
CA ILE A 305 8.14 -16.70 1.37
C ILE A 305 8.75 -17.42 0.15
N ALA A 306 8.00 -17.50 -0.94
CA ALA A 306 8.49 -18.07 -2.20
C ALA A 306 9.69 -17.26 -2.74
N ALA A 307 9.62 -15.93 -2.73
CA ALA A 307 10.68 -15.05 -3.18
C ALA A 307 11.99 -15.25 -2.38
N ILE A 308 11.89 -15.45 -1.07
CA ILE A 308 13.04 -15.76 -0.20
C ILE A 308 13.62 -17.12 -0.58
N ASN A 309 12.79 -18.16 -0.65
CA ASN A 309 13.23 -19.54 -0.92
C ASN A 309 13.83 -19.71 -2.33
N GLU A 310 13.27 -19.02 -3.33
CA GLU A 310 13.67 -19.08 -4.73
C GLU A 310 14.74 -18.03 -5.08
N ASN A 311 15.10 -17.18 -4.13
CA ASN A 311 16.02 -16.05 -4.32
C ASN A 311 15.64 -15.13 -5.50
N ARG A 312 14.34 -14.84 -5.67
CA ARG A 312 13.82 -13.88 -6.64
C ARG A 312 13.32 -12.61 -5.98
N ALA A 313 12.97 -11.61 -6.75
CA ALA A 313 12.25 -10.45 -6.23
C ALA A 313 10.82 -10.83 -5.81
N PRO A 314 10.28 -10.25 -4.72
CA PRO A 314 8.85 -10.33 -4.42
C PRO A 314 8.01 -9.66 -5.52
N TYR A 315 6.77 -10.10 -5.69
CA TYR A 315 5.84 -9.53 -6.68
C TYR A 315 5.55 -8.05 -6.43
N VAL A 316 5.55 -7.64 -5.17
CA VAL A 316 5.47 -6.24 -4.74
C VAL A 316 6.75 -5.90 -3.99
N ASP A 317 7.81 -5.62 -4.72
CA ASP A 317 9.13 -5.31 -4.15
C ASP A 317 9.22 -3.87 -3.62
N ALA A 318 10.39 -3.50 -3.08
CA ALA A 318 10.64 -2.15 -2.58
C ALA A 318 10.53 -1.08 -3.68
N GLN A 319 10.87 -1.41 -4.94
CA GLN A 319 10.73 -0.46 -6.04
C GLN A 319 9.25 -0.16 -6.32
N ALA A 320 8.39 -1.18 -6.27
CA ALA A 320 6.95 -0.99 -6.39
C ALA A 320 6.40 -0.08 -5.27
N GLY A 321 6.85 -0.30 -4.02
CA GLY A 321 6.51 0.57 -2.89
C GLY A 321 6.96 2.03 -3.09
N LYS A 322 8.20 2.23 -3.58
CA LYS A 322 8.70 3.56 -3.95
C LYS A 322 7.88 4.19 -5.06
N ASN A 323 7.49 3.42 -6.07
CA ASN A 323 6.71 3.91 -7.20
C ASN A 323 5.35 4.47 -6.75
N ALA A 324 4.65 3.78 -5.85
CA ALA A 324 3.40 4.25 -5.27
C ALA A 324 3.59 5.53 -4.43
N LEU A 325 4.59 5.54 -3.56
CA LEU A 325 4.97 6.70 -2.74
C LEU A 325 5.30 7.92 -3.61
N GLU A 326 6.12 7.74 -4.65
CA GLU A 326 6.56 8.79 -5.58
C GLU A 326 5.38 9.49 -6.27
N MET A 327 4.34 8.73 -6.64
CA MET A 327 3.13 9.31 -7.23
C MET A 327 2.42 10.26 -6.27
N VAL A 328 2.26 9.87 -5.01
CA VAL A 328 1.63 10.73 -4.00
C VAL A 328 2.49 11.95 -3.72
N LEU A 329 3.80 11.77 -3.54
CA LEU A 329 4.72 12.87 -3.31
C LEU A 329 4.81 13.83 -4.51
N ALA A 330 4.67 13.35 -5.74
CA ALA A 330 4.61 14.20 -6.93
C ALA A 330 3.32 15.05 -6.96
N ILE A 331 2.18 14.50 -6.51
CA ILE A 331 0.94 15.28 -6.36
C ILE A 331 1.12 16.37 -5.31
N TYR A 332 1.70 16.06 -4.16
CA TYR A 332 1.98 17.03 -3.09
C TYR A 332 2.93 18.13 -3.57
N LYS A 333 4.02 17.74 -4.25
CA LYS A 333 4.97 18.70 -4.82
C LYS A 333 4.31 19.62 -5.85
N SER A 334 3.46 19.04 -6.70
CA SER A 334 2.69 19.82 -7.70
C SER A 334 1.74 20.84 -7.06
N GLN A 335 1.04 20.45 -5.96
CA GLN A 335 0.24 21.38 -5.17
C GLN A 335 1.09 22.52 -4.62
N LYS A 336 2.22 22.20 -3.99
CA LYS A 336 3.10 23.18 -3.35
C LYS A 336 3.71 24.16 -4.35
N GLU A 337 4.13 23.68 -5.52
CA GLU A 337 4.78 24.49 -6.55
C GLU A 337 3.77 25.17 -7.51
N GLY A 338 2.52 24.69 -7.55
CA GLY A 338 1.49 25.18 -8.49
C GLY A 338 1.76 24.80 -9.94
N THR A 339 2.65 23.85 -10.20
CA THR A 339 3.11 23.46 -11.54
C THR A 339 3.14 21.94 -11.72
N PRO A 340 3.12 21.44 -12.99
CA PRO A 340 3.37 20.03 -13.26
C PRO A 340 4.76 19.61 -12.79
N VAL A 341 4.86 18.38 -12.25
CA VAL A 341 6.09 17.80 -11.72
C VAL A 341 6.51 16.61 -12.58
N LYS A 342 7.75 16.63 -13.06
CA LYS A 342 8.35 15.53 -13.84
C LYS A 342 8.88 14.43 -12.92
N LEU A 343 8.73 13.18 -13.36
CA LEU A 343 9.28 12.00 -12.69
C LEU A 343 10.49 11.45 -13.46
N PRO A 344 11.43 10.76 -12.78
CA PRO A 344 11.42 10.46 -11.34
C PRO A 344 11.73 11.68 -10.47
N LEU A 345 11.16 11.70 -9.26
CA LEU A 345 11.52 12.69 -8.25
C LEU A 345 12.93 12.44 -7.73
N LYS A 346 13.73 13.52 -7.64
CA LYS A 346 15.07 13.44 -7.04
C LYS A 346 14.99 13.42 -5.52
N GLU A 347 14.14 14.29 -4.98
CA GLU A 347 13.91 14.46 -3.54
C GLU A 347 12.54 15.06 -3.30
N PHE A 348 11.86 14.65 -2.30
CA PHE A 348 10.67 15.23 -1.68
C PHE A 348 10.22 14.33 -0.53
N ALA A 349 9.62 14.92 0.49
CA ALA A 349 9.10 14.24 1.66
C ALA A 349 7.71 14.79 2.02
N SER A 350 6.89 14.01 2.70
CA SER A 350 5.59 14.49 3.19
C SER A 350 5.71 15.71 4.11
N ILE A 351 6.77 15.77 4.92
CA ILE A 351 7.05 16.90 5.84
C ILE A 351 7.32 18.22 5.10
N ASP A 352 7.68 18.18 3.80
CA ASP A 352 7.82 19.40 3.01
C ASP A 352 6.50 20.14 2.82
N MET A 353 5.36 19.48 3.11
CA MET A 353 4.03 20.07 3.04
C MET A 353 3.58 20.75 4.33
N ILE A 354 4.39 20.74 5.40
CA ILE A 354 4.05 21.41 6.66
C ILE A 354 3.76 22.89 6.40
N GLY A 355 2.62 23.36 6.89
CA GLY A 355 2.15 24.73 6.73
C GLY A 355 1.38 25.03 5.44
N GLU A 356 1.16 24.05 4.57
CA GLU A 356 0.48 24.26 3.27
C GLU A 356 -0.99 24.70 3.43
N TYR A 357 -1.67 24.28 4.50
CA TYR A 357 -3.10 24.56 4.72
C TYR A 357 -3.39 25.43 5.96
N THR A 358 -2.40 26.16 6.47
CA THR A 358 -2.54 27.08 7.63
C THR A 358 -2.91 28.49 7.23
#